data_73867a976f0b8eccae511e1f27cf555a
#
_entry.id   73867a976f0b8eccae511e1f27cf555a
#
_cell.length_a   1.000
_cell.length_b   1.000
_cell.length_c   1.000
_cell.angle_alpha   90.00
_cell.angle_beta   90.00
_cell.angle_gamma   90.00
#
_symmetry.space_group_name_H-M   'P 1'
#
loop_
_entity.id
_entity.type
_entity.pdbx_description
1 polymer ?
#
loop_
_entity_poly.entity_id
_entity_poly.type
_entity_poly.pdbx_seq_one_letter_code
_entity_poly.pdbx_strand_id
1 'polypeptide(L)'
;MDWTDKKDTLILFLKKYRWAAVVLAIGILLMSLPEAGSSRKETTLPAKEPQAAEDSFQQDLEKLLSSMEGAGRVKLLLSVSSGPENHYQTDEDFSASGDSSDRRRETVLVTSADRNQTGLLRRTDPPRYLGAVVLCQGADSPAVKLAVVDAVATATGLTSDKIAVWKMK
;
A
#
# COMPACT_ATOMS: atom_id res chain seq x y z
N MET A 1 64.21 8.84 20.79
CA MET A 1 63.54 8.70 19.49
C MET A 1 62.32 9.60 19.53
N ASP A 2 62.56 10.83 19.10
CA ASP A 2 61.82 12.02 19.55
C ASP A 2 60.50 12.20 18.85
N TRP A 3 59.46 12.15 19.65
CA TRP A 3 58.05 12.39 19.22
C TRP A 3 57.72 13.86 19.02
N THR A 4 58.64 14.75 19.41
CA THR A 4 58.49 16.20 19.33
C THR A 4 58.78 16.74 17.93
N ASP A 5 59.79 16.21 17.22
CA ASP A 5 60.16 16.67 15.88
C ASP A 5 59.14 16.42 14.79
N LYS A 6 58.26 15.41 14.96
CA LYS A 6 57.18 15.14 14.03
C LYS A 6 56.02 16.17 14.09
N LYS A 7 55.85 16.78 15.27
CA LYS A 7 54.77 17.78 15.45
C LYS A 7 55.14 19.11 14.80
N ASP A 8 56.41 19.51 14.87
CA ASP A 8 56.82 20.78 14.31
C ASP A 8 56.88 20.75 12.78
N THR A 9 57.23 19.64 12.19
CA THR A 9 57.17 19.40 10.74
C THR A 9 55.71 19.42 10.21
N LEU A 10 54.80 18.83 10.99
CA LEU A 10 53.38 18.83 10.67
C LEU A 10 52.77 20.24 10.71
N ILE A 11 53.17 21.04 11.70
CA ILE A 11 52.67 22.41 11.86
C ILE A 11 53.15 23.32 10.71
N LEU A 12 54.41 23.17 10.26
CA LEU A 12 54.95 23.90 9.12
C LEU A 12 54.24 23.50 7.79
N PHE A 13 53.93 22.23 7.59
CA PHE A 13 53.16 21.77 6.44
C PHE A 13 51.73 22.30 6.47
N LEU A 14 51.07 22.32 7.65
CA LEU A 14 49.72 22.91 7.77
C LEU A 14 49.70 24.40 7.49
N LYS A 15 50.75 25.16 7.83
CA LYS A 15 50.82 26.59 7.60
C LYS A 15 51.00 26.94 6.11
N LYS A 16 51.66 26.11 5.33
CA LYS A 16 51.85 26.24 3.89
C LYS A 16 50.63 25.82 3.08
N TYR A 17 49.86 24.85 3.57
CA TYR A 17 48.69 24.30 2.88
C TYR A 17 47.36 24.54 3.64
N ARG A 18 47.33 25.69 4.40
CA ARG A 18 46.15 26.03 5.20
C ARG A 18 44.84 26.06 4.38
N TRP A 19 44.89 26.37 3.11
CA TRP A 19 43.74 26.31 2.20
C TRP A 19 43.37 24.88 1.84
N ALA A 20 44.34 24.01 1.64
CA ALA A 20 44.09 22.59 1.38
C ALA A 20 43.54 21.88 2.62
N ALA A 21 44.04 22.24 3.83
CA ALA A 21 43.51 21.69 5.08
C ALA A 21 42.05 22.13 5.33
N VAL A 22 41.69 23.35 4.96
CA VAL A 22 40.28 23.82 5.05
C VAL A 22 39.39 23.09 4.07
N VAL A 23 39.83 22.85 2.83
CA VAL A 23 39.06 22.08 1.85
C VAL A 23 38.89 20.63 2.30
N LEU A 24 39.93 20.01 2.87
CA LEU A 24 39.87 18.66 3.41
C LEU A 24 38.94 18.58 4.62
N ALA A 25 38.97 19.56 5.53
CA ALA A 25 38.07 19.63 6.67
C ALA A 25 36.60 19.80 6.23
N ILE A 26 36.33 20.62 5.19
CA ILE A 26 35.01 20.78 4.61
C ILE A 26 34.55 19.46 3.95
N GLY A 27 35.47 18.75 3.27
CA GLY A 27 35.16 17.44 2.67
C GLY A 27 34.77 16.40 3.70
N ILE A 28 35.51 16.32 4.83
CA ILE A 28 35.18 15.42 5.95
C ILE A 28 33.88 15.85 6.62
N LEU A 29 33.64 17.15 6.77
CA LEU A 29 32.40 17.68 7.34
C LEU A 29 31.19 17.33 6.46
N LEU A 30 31.33 17.42 5.14
CA LEU A 30 30.28 17.04 4.19
C LEU A 30 30.02 15.51 4.18
N MET A 31 31.06 14.68 4.40
CA MET A 31 30.88 13.23 4.57
C MET A 31 30.31 12.85 5.93
N SER A 32 30.48 13.71 6.95
CA SER A 32 29.96 13.48 8.30
C SER A 32 28.54 14.03 8.49
N LEU A 33 28.00 14.78 7.54
CA LEU A 33 26.55 15.04 7.52
C LEU A 33 25.88 13.69 7.24
N PRO A 34 25.03 13.18 8.17
CA PRO A 34 24.12 12.12 7.80
C PRO A 34 23.37 12.67 6.57
N GLU A 35 23.40 11.93 5.47
CA GLU A 35 22.58 12.25 4.33
C GLU A 35 21.19 12.56 4.88
N ALA A 36 20.88 13.85 5.00
CA ALA A 36 19.51 14.29 5.00
C ALA A 36 19.02 13.82 3.65
N GLY A 37 18.60 12.53 3.66
CA GLY A 37 18.18 11.82 2.50
C GLY A 37 17.26 12.75 1.75
N SER A 38 17.72 13.19 0.62
CA SER A 38 16.87 13.49 -0.48
C SER A 38 16.05 12.21 -0.64
N SER A 39 15.00 12.09 0.16
CA SER A 39 13.87 11.26 -0.17
C SER A 39 13.39 11.83 -1.49
N ARG A 40 14.08 11.44 -2.55
CA ARG A 40 13.46 11.30 -3.84
C ARG A 40 12.23 10.47 -3.50
N LYS A 41 11.12 11.14 -3.25
CA LYS A 41 9.82 10.53 -3.39
C LYS A 41 9.86 9.93 -4.79
N GLU A 42 10.33 8.69 -4.87
CA GLU A 42 9.82 7.82 -5.88
C GLU A 42 8.32 7.94 -5.72
N THR A 43 7.74 8.60 -6.68
CA THR A 43 6.34 8.43 -6.99
C THR A 43 6.22 7.04 -7.65
N THR A 44 6.67 6.01 -6.96
CA THR A 44 5.96 4.76 -6.95
C THR A 44 4.62 5.18 -6.35
N LEU A 45 3.62 5.32 -7.22
CA LEU A 45 2.24 5.15 -6.78
C LEU A 45 2.33 3.97 -5.81
N PRO A 46 2.08 4.16 -4.51
CA PRO A 46 2.07 3.04 -3.60
C PRO A 46 1.05 2.10 -4.22
N ALA A 47 1.50 0.96 -4.70
CA ALA A 47 0.63 -0.19 -4.76
C ALA A 47 0.19 -0.32 -3.31
N LYS A 48 -0.94 0.32 -3.00
CA LYS A 48 -1.57 0.30 -1.68
C LYS A 48 -1.73 -1.17 -1.42
N GLU A 49 -0.94 -1.69 -0.47
CA GLU A 49 -0.98 -3.11 -0.17
C GLU A 49 -2.44 -3.49 -0.02
N PRO A 50 -2.91 -4.58 -0.64
CA PRO A 50 -4.34 -4.92 -0.66
C PRO A 50 -4.99 -4.83 0.72
N GLN A 51 -4.30 -5.27 1.76
CA GLN A 51 -4.72 -5.19 3.15
C GLN A 51 -4.97 -3.76 3.65
N ALA A 52 -4.09 -2.80 3.33
CA ALA A 52 -4.28 -1.41 3.73
C ALA A 52 -5.48 -0.75 3.05
N ALA A 53 -5.90 -1.24 1.90
CA ALA A 53 -7.11 -0.78 1.22
C ALA A 53 -8.36 -1.36 1.87
N GLU A 54 -8.35 -2.61 2.28
CA GLU A 54 -9.44 -3.30 2.99
C GLU A 54 -9.67 -2.68 4.36
N ASP A 55 -8.60 -2.47 5.14
CA ASP A 55 -8.67 -1.82 6.45
C ASP A 55 -9.26 -0.40 6.37
N SER A 56 -8.90 0.37 5.33
CA SER A 56 -9.45 1.71 5.14
C SER A 56 -10.94 1.68 4.80
N PHE A 57 -11.38 0.76 3.96
CA PHE A 57 -12.79 0.60 3.60
C PHE A 57 -13.63 0.20 4.83
N GLN A 58 -13.16 -0.76 5.62
CA GLN A 58 -13.82 -1.16 6.86
C GLN A 58 -13.96 0.01 7.83
N GLN A 59 -12.90 0.79 8.05
CA GLN A 59 -12.93 1.97 8.93
C GLN A 59 -13.89 3.05 8.43
N ASP A 60 -13.93 3.31 7.14
CA ASP A 60 -14.82 4.31 6.56
C ASP A 60 -16.29 3.87 6.65
N LEU A 61 -16.56 2.58 6.47
CA LEU A 61 -17.89 2.01 6.67
C LEU A 61 -18.31 2.06 8.15
N GLU A 62 -17.41 1.79 9.09
CA GLU A 62 -17.67 1.95 10.54
C GLU A 62 -18.06 3.40 10.89
N LYS A 63 -17.34 4.39 10.36
CA LYS A 63 -17.63 5.81 10.57
C LYS A 63 -19.00 6.17 10.01
N LEU A 64 -19.30 5.71 8.79
CA LEU A 64 -20.57 5.97 8.14
C LEU A 64 -21.74 5.37 8.93
N LEU A 65 -21.63 4.11 9.34
CA LEU A 65 -22.64 3.44 10.17
C LEU A 65 -22.82 4.13 11.53
N SER A 66 -21.73 4.61 12.15
CA SER A 66 -21.78 5.33 13.41
C SER A 66 -22.45 6.70 13.31
N SER A 67 -22.55 7.27 12.10
CA SER A 67 -23.26 8.55 11.85
C SER A 67 -24.78 8.37 11.65
N MET A 68 -25.25 7.11 11.55
CA MET A 68 -26.68 6.84 11.40
C MET A 68 -27.43 7.15 12.69
N GLU A 69 -28.62 7.74 12.57
CA GLU A 69 -29.46 8.09 13.72
C GLU A 69 -29.81 6.83 14.54
N GLY A 70 -29.54 6.89 15.82
CA GLY A 70 -29.81 5.80 16.76
C GLY A 70 -28.80 4.64 16.74
N ALA A 71 -27.85 4.61 15.83
CA ALA A 71 -26.85 3.53 15.78
C ALA A 71 -25.82 3.63 16.91
N GLY A 72 -25.36 4.84 17.24
CA GLY A 72 -24.32 5.05 18.22
C GLY A 72 -22.96 4.51 17.76
N ARG A 73 -22.17 3.96 18.69
CA ARG A 73 -20.89 3.35 18.32
C ARG A 73 -21.11 2.05 17.55
N VAL A 74 -20.37 1.92 16.45
CA VAL A 74 -20.40 0.72 15.62
C VAL A 74 -18.99 0.16 15.46
N LYS A 75 -18.86 -1.16 15.49
CA LYS A 75 -17.67 -1.90 15.12
C LYS A 75 -18.06 -2.93 14.07
N LEU A 76 -17.26 -2.99 13.02
CA LEU A 76 -17.50 -3.87 11.88
C LEU A 76 -16.32 -4.82 11.70
N LEU A 77 -16.61 -6.08 11.43
CA LEU A 77 -15.65 -7.08 10.96
C LEU A 77 -16.16 -7.65 9.65
N LEU A 78 -15.39 -7.48 8.59
CA LEU A 78 -15.65 -8.07 7.28
C LEU A 78 -14.79 -9.34 7.11
N SER A 79 -15.41 -10.43 6.73
CA SER A 79 -14.71 -11.65 6.33
C SER A 79 -14.55 -11.66 4.82
N VAL A 80 -13.31 -11.77 4.34
CA VAL A 80 -12.95 -11.72 2.92
C VAL A 80 -12.82 -13.13 2.36
N SER A 81 -13.39 -13.38 1.20
CA SER A 81 -13.25 -14.63 0.43
C SER A 81 -12.01 -14.61 -0.45
N SER A 82 -11.82 -13.50 -1.14
CA SER A 82 -10.64 -13.26 -1.98
C SER A 82 -10.30 -11.79 -1.93
N GLY A 83 -9.01 -11.49 -1.86
CA GLY A 83 -8.50 -10.13 -2.01
C GLY A 83 -8.75 -9.57 -3.41
N PRO A 84 -8.34 -8.32 -3.67
CA PRO A 84 -8.44 -7.72 -5.00
C PRO A 84 -7.65 -8.55 -6.02
N GLU A 85 -8.24 -8.79 -7.18
CA GLU A 85 -7.66 -9.60 -8.25
C GLU A 85 -7.26 -8.73 -9.45
N ASN A 86 -6.00 -8.81 -9.83
CA ASN A 86 -5.46 -8.07 -10.96
C ASN A 86 -5.57 -8.91 -12.24
N HIS A 87 -6.27 -8.37 -13.23
CA HIS A 87 -6.37 -8.96 -14.55
C HIS A 87 -5.42 -8.24 -15.51
N TYR A 88 -4.50 -9.02 -16.08
CA TYR A 88 -3.53 -8.50 -17.04
C TYR A 88 -4.03 -8.73 -18.46
N GLN A 89 -3.60 -7.86 -19.39
CA GLN A 89 -3.88 -8.02 -20.81
C GLN A 89 -3.14 -9.23 -21.34
N THR A 90 -3.86 -10.06 -22.10
CA THR A 90 -3.28 -11.22 -22.79
C THR A 90 -3.57 -11.11 -24.28
N ASP A 91 -2.59 -11.47 -25.08
CA ASP A 91 -2.76 -11.71 -26.52
C ASP A 91 -3.01 -13.20 -26.75
N GLU A 92 -4.00 -13.50 -27.57
CA GLU A 92 -4.35 -14.87 -27.95
C GLU A 92 -4.16 -15.04 -29.46
N ASP A 93 -3.24 -15.92 -29.81
CA ASP A 93 -3.10 -16.41 -31.18
C ASP A 93 -3.82 -17.74 -31.34
N PHE A 94 -4.77 -17.77 -32.25
CA PHE A 94 -5.49 -18.97 -32.60
C PHE A 94 -5.19 -19.36 -34.02
N SER A 95 -4.62 -20.54 -34.20
CA SER A 95 -4.42 -21.13 -35.53
C SER A 95 -5.13 -22.48 -35.63
N ALA A 96 -5.97 -22.61 -36.64
CA ALA A 96 -6.64 -23.86 -36.98
C ALA A 96 -6.17 -24.33 -38.36
N SER A 97 -5.66 -25.56 -38.43
CA SER A 97 -5.26 -26.19 -39.70
C SER A 97 -5.79 -27.63 -39.72
N GLY A 98 -6.82 -27.85 -40.51
CA GLY A 98 -7.48 -29.16 -40.63
C GLY A 98 -8.07 -29.60 -39.29
N ASP A 99 -7.64 -30.76 -38.82
CA ASP A 99 -8.17 -31.40 -37.57
C ASP A 99 -7.38 -31.01 -36.32
N SER A 100 -6.37 -30.15 -36.43
CA SER A 100 -5.59 -29.63 -35.30
C SER A 100 -5.84 -28.15 -35.07
N SER A 101 -6.05 -27.80 -33.80
CA SER A 101 -6.17 -26.40 -33.36
C SER A 101 -5.09 -26.12 -32.32
N ASP A 102 -4.32 -25.05 -32.52
CA ASP A 102 -3.34 -24.56 -31.58
C ASP A 102 -3.79 -23.20 -31.03
N ARG A 103 -3.72 -23.04 -29.70
CA ARG A 103 -4.05 -21.79 -29.01
C ARG A 103 -2.89 -21.38 -28.14
N ARG A 104 -2.28 -20.26 -28.48
CA ARG A 104 -1.22 -19.64 -27.69
C ARG A 104 -1.76 -18.40 -26.97
N ARG A 105 -1.50 -18.29 -25.67
CA ARG A 105 -1.88 -17.13 -24.87
C ARG A 105 -0.62 -16.59 -24.20
N GLU A 106 -0.34 -15.31 -24.41
CA GLU A 106 0.80 -14.61 -23.81
C GLU A 106 0.33 -13.35 -23.10
N THR A 107 0.93 -13.07 -21.92
CA THR A 107 0.67 -11.82 -21.21
C THR A 107 1.43 -10.68 -21.87
N VAL A 108 0.74 -9.59 -22.16
CA VAL A 108 1.37 -8.38 -22.71
C VAL A 108 2.23 -7.72 -21.64
N LEU A 109 3.53 -7.61 -21.93
CA LEU A 109 4.50 -6.99 -21.04
C LEU A 109 4.82 -5.56 -21.50
N VAL A 110 4.85 -4.63 -20.56
CA VAL A 110 5.31 -3.26 -20.77
C VAL A 110 6.67 -3.11 -20.11
N THR A 111 7.65 -2.63 -20.87
CA THR A 111 8.99 -2.37 -20.36
C THR A 111 9.08 -0.91 -19.91
N SER A 112 9.40 -0.69 -18.64
CA SER A 112 9.61 0.64 -18.08
C SER A 112 11.02 1.17 -18.42
N ALA A 113 11.25 2.46 -18.18
CA ALA A 113 12.56 3.10 -18.43
C ALA A 113 13.72 2.41 -17.69
N ASP A 114 13.44 1.77 -16.55
CA ASP A 114 14.41 1.03 -15.73
C ASP A 114 14.62 -0.42 -16.19
N ARG A 115 14.17 -0.77 -17.41
CA ARG A 115 14.21 -2.12 -17.97
C ARG A 115 13.43 -3.19 -17.20
N ASN A 116 12.59 -2.81 -16.27
CA ASN A 116 11.68 -3.72 -15.61
C ASN A 116 10.49 -4.02 -16.51
N GLN A 117 10.17 -5.31 -16.65
CA GLN A 117 8.99 -5.76 -17.41
C GLN A 117 7.84 -6.01 -16.43
N THR A 118 6.71 -5.38 -16.70
CA THR A 118 5.50 -5.52 -15.90
C THR A 118 4.34 -5.87 -16.83
N GLY A 119 3.46 -6.77 -16.38
CA GLY A 119 2.26 -7.09 -17.13
C GLY A 119 1.37 -5.83 -17.29
N LEU A 120 0.82 -5.63 -18.48
CA LEU A 120 -0.13 -4.54 -18.72
C LEU A 120 -1.42 -4.81 -17.93
N LEU A 121 -1.62 -4.06 -16.84
CA LEU A 121 -2.82 -4.18 -16.03
C LEU A 121 -4.04 -3.69 -16.81
N ARG A 122 -5.02 -4.57 -17.00
CA ARG A 122 -6.27 -4.27 -17.70
C ARG A 122 -7.34 -3.74 -16.74
N ARG A 123 -7.53 -4.44 -15.61
CA ARG A 123 -8.44 -4.05 -14.54
C ARG A 123 -8.06 -4.72 -13.22
N THR A 124 -8.51 -4.14 -12.12
CA THR A 124 -8.47 -4.76 -10.80
C THR A 124 -9.90 -4.98 -10.34
N ASP A 125 -10.26 -6.22 -10.02
CA ASP A 125 -11.54 -6.54 -9.40
C ASP A 125 -11.46 -6.26 -7.90
N PRO A 126 -12.51 -5.71 -7.29
CA PRO A 126 -12.55 -5.45 -5.86
C PRO A 126 -12.56 -6.77 -5.06
N PRO A 127 -12.21 -6.72 -3.76
CA PRO A 127 -12.28 -7.89 -2.88
C PRO A 127 -13.71 -8.42 -2.79
N ARG A 128 -13.85 -9.74 -2.60
CA ARG A 128 -15.13 -10.40 -2.38
C ARG A 128 -15.31 -10.76 -0.91
N TYR A 129 -16.42 -10.38 -0.33
CA TYR A 129 -16.74 -10.63 1.07
C TYR A 129 -17.55 -11.92 1.22
N LEU A 130 -17.30 -12.65 2.31
CA LEU A 130 -18.04 -13.86 2.71
C LEU A 130 -19.19 -13.52 3.65
N GLY A 131 -18.98 -12.58 4.54
CA GLY A 131 -19.91 -12.18 5.57
C GLY A 131 -19.45 -10.98 6.36
N ALA A 132 -20.34 -10.44 7.17
CA ALA A 132 -20.08 -9.30 8.04
C ALA A 132 -20.64 -9.51 9.43
N VAL A 133 -19.88 -9.10 10.45
CA VAL A 133 -20.34 -9.05 11.85
C VAL A 133 -20.29 -7.60 12.30
N VAL A 134 -21.42 -7.07 12.75
CA VAL A 134 -21.56 -5.69 13.21
C VAL A 134 -21.94 -5.69 14.68
N LEU A 135 -21.16 -4.99 15.49
CA LEU A 135 -21.52 -4.66 16.87
C LEU A 135 -22.00 -3.21 16.90
N CYS A 136 -23.25 -2.99 17.22
CA CYS A 136 -23.90 -1.69 17.19
C CYS A 136 -24.52 -1.39 18.55
N GLN A 137 -24.31 -0.19 19.09
CA GLN A 137 -24.86 0.19 20.40
C GLN A 137 -26.38 0.30 20.36
N GLY A 138 -26.94 0.77 19.24
CA GLY A 138 -28.39 0.93 19.04
C GLY A 138 -29.12 -0.30 18.51
N ALA A 139 -28.49 -1.47 18.49
CA ALA A 139 -29.08 -2.69 17.95
C ALA A 139 -30.27 -3.27 18.75
N ASP A 140 -30.67 -2.62 19.84
CA ASP A 140 -31.94 -2.92 20.54
C ASP A 140 -33.15 -2.54 19.70
N SER A 141 -33.02 -1.47 18.90
CA SER A 141 -34.06 -1.05 17.97
C SER A 141 -34.09 -1.92 16.72
N PRO A 142 -35.20 -2.59 16.41
CA PRO A 142 -35.32 -3.39 15.19
C PRO A 142 -35.14 -2.54 13.92
N ALA A 143 -35.56 -1.28 13.96
CA ALA A 143 -35.41 -0.34 12.85
C ALA A 143 -33.93 -0.02 12.58
N VAL A 144 -33.16 0.27 13.62
CA VAL A 144 -31.72 0.52 13.52
C VAL A 144 -31.01 -0.73 13.02
N LYS A 145 -31.35 -1.90 13.56
CA LYS A 145 -30.79 -3.18 13.15
C LYS A 145 -31.00 -3.43 11.65
N LEU A 146 -32.22 -3.21 11.16
CA LEU A 146 -32.56 -3.38 9.75
C LEU A 146 -31.79 -2.37 8.87
N ALA A 147 -31.75 -1.11 9.27
CA ALA A 147 -31.03 -0.06 8.53
C ALA A 147 -29.51 -0.36 8.44
N VAL A 148 -28.91 -0.88 9.51
CA VAL A 148 -27.49 -1.28 9.50
C VAL A 148 -27.27 -2.47 8.56
N VAL A 149 -28.16 -3.48 8.59
CA VAL A 149 -28.08 -4.63 7.67
C VAL A 149 -28.15 -4.16 6.21
N ASP A 150 -29.11 -3.27 5.89
CA ASP A 150 -29.34 -2.77 4.54
C ASP A 150 -28.13 -1.93 4.05
N ALA A 151 -27.61 -1.07 4.90
CA ALA A 151 -26.41 -0.27 4.58
C ALA A 151 -25.18 -1.13 4.30
N VAL A 152 -24.93 -2.15 5.15
CA VAL A 152 -23.80 -3.08 4.95
C VAL A 152 -24.01 -3.94 3.70
N ALA A 153 -25.22 -4.43 3.47
CA ALA A 153 -25.57 -5.22 2.28
C ALA A 153 -25.30 -4.42 1.00
N THR A 154 -25.75 -3.16 0.97
CA THR A 154 -25.55 -2.25 -0.17
C THR A 154 -24.07 -1.94 -0.42
N ALA A 155 -23.29 -1.71 0.65
CA ALA A 155 -21.89 -1.35 0.53
C ALA A 155 -20.98 -2.52 0.14
N THR A 156 -21.31 -3.74 0.56
CA THR A 156 -20.46 -4.94 0.40
C THR A 156 -20.95 -5.91 -0.66
N GLY A 157 -22.20 -5.79 -1.10
CA GLY A 157 -22.86 -6.76 -1.98
C GLY A 157 -23.25 -8.08 -1.28
N LEU A 158 -23.16 -8.11 0.06
CA LEU A 158 -23.60 -9.28 0.84
C LEU A 158 -25.12 -9.37 0.92
N THR A 159 -25.62 -10.60 0.95
CA THR A 159 -27.02 -10.85 1.28
C THR A 159 -27.27 -10.72 2.78
N SER A 160 -28.46 -10.33 3.19
CA SER A 160 -28.82 -10.06 4.60
C SER A 160 -28.61 -11.25 5.53
N ASP A 161 -28.67 -12.48 5.03
CA ASP A 161 -28.42 -13.72 5.77
C ASP A 161 -26.95 -13.89 6.19
N LYS A 162 -26.03 -13.19 5.51
CA LYS A 162 -24.58 -13.19 5.79
C LYS A 162 -24.11 -12.02 6.67
N ILE A 163 -25.06 -11.21 7.14
CA ILE A 163 -24.78 -10.04 7.98
C ILE A 163 -25.38 -10.27 9.36
N ALA A 164 -24.53 -10.38 10.37
CA ALA A 164 -24.95 -10.52 11.75
C ALA A 164 -24.79 -9.20 12.51
N VAL A 165 -25.90 -8.67 13.06
CA VAL A 165 -25.87 -7.43 13.86
C VAL A 165 -26.19 -7.74 15.31
N TRP A 166 -25.28 -7.39 16.21
CA TRP A 166 -25.37 -7.65 17.64
C TRP A 166 -25.23 -6.35 18.45
N LYS A 167 -25.85 -6.35 19.62
CA LYS A 167 -25.71 -5.23 20.54
C LYS A 167 -24.30 -5.17 21.11
N MET A 168 -23.71 -3.98 21.10
CA MET A 168 -22.47 -3.67 21.81
C MET A 168 -22.77 -3.48 23.29
N LYS A 169 -21.94 -4.06 24.17
CA LYS A 169 -22.01 -3.81 25.62
C LYS A 169 -21.53 -2.42 26.00
#